data_93170d606bf3962926b52d5564137a0e
#
_entry.id   93170d606bf3962926b52d5564137a0e
#
_cell.length_a   1.000
_cell.length_b   1.000
_cell.length_c   1.000
_cell.angle_alpha   90.00
_cell.angle_beta   90.00
_cell.angle_gamma   90.00
#
_symmetry.space_group_name_H-M   'P 1'
#
loop_
_entity.id
_entity.type
_entity.pdbx_description
1 polymer ?
#
loop_
_entity_poly.entity_id
_entity_poly.type
_entity_poly.pdbx_seq_one_letter_code
_entity_poly.pdbx_strand_id
1 'polypeptide(L)'
;MSRARINPSILSADFANFQSEFASIANSDLIHVDVMDNNFVPNLTFGLPMVQRMQQITPKPLDVHLMIANVDKWAPGYAEAGVFSVTFHAEASANPVQLARKLRSIGARAGVAIKPGTAVDGFLEDLAEFDQLLVMTVEPGFGGQALIEDTLAKVSTARRRIDQEKLDVWLQVDGGIDESNIQRVAELGADTFVAGSAVFKSADRAKQIQNLRELAEIGISHRH
;
A
#
# COMPACT_ATOMS: atom_id res chain seq x y z
N MET A 1 16.39 -8.64 -10.06
CA MET A 1 16.22 -7.24 -9.59
C MET A 1 14.74 -7.05 -9.30
N SER A 2 14.38 -6.51 -8.16
CA SER A 2 12.98 -6.17 -7.85
C SER A 2 12.53 -5.06 -8.80
N ARG A 3 11.35 -5.21 -9.41
CA ARG A 3 10.72 -4.20 -10.26
C ARG A 3 9.96 -3.22 -9.39
N ALA A 4 10.01 -1.92 -9.70
CA ALA A 4 9.17 -0.91 -9.05
C ALA A 4 7.69 -1.14 -9.39
N ARG A 5 6.82 -1.06 -8.37
CA ARG A 5 5.35 -1.15 -8.50
C ARG A 5 4.74 0.19 -8.13
N ILE A 6 3.92 0.72 -9.01
CA ILE A 6 3.19 1.98 -8.78
C ILE A 6 1.71 1.65 -8.62
N ASN A 7 1.18 1.90 -7.42
CA ASN A 7 -0.18 1.62 -7.03
C ASN A 7 -0.92 2.95 -6.75
N PRO A 8 -1.62 3.54 -7.74
CA PRO A 8 -2.38 4.77 -7.51
C PRO A 8 -3.46 4.57 -6.46
N SER A 9 -3.48 5.44 -5.41
CA SER A 9 -4.56 5.45 -4.41
C SER A 9 -5.78 6.20 -4.94
N ILE A 10 -6.90 5.50 -5.02
CA ILE A 10 -8.19 6.06 -5.46
C ILE A 10 -8.82 6.99 -4.42
N LEU A 11 -8.22 7.17 -3.26
CA LEU A 11 -8.62 8.22 -2.31
C LEU A 11 -8.59 9.62 -2.95
N SER A 12 -7.79 9.80 -4.02
CA SER A 12 -7.69 11.03 -4.79
C SER A 12 -8.53 11.03 -6.08
N ALA A 13 -9.31 9.98 -6.35
CA ALA A 13 -10.14 9.83 -7.54
C ALA A 13 -11.54 10.45 -7.37
N ASP A 14 -12.28 10.58 -8.46
CA ASP A 14 -13.72 10.90 -8.42
C ASP A 14 -14.51 9.63 -8.05
N PHE A 15 -15.02 9.57 -6.83
CA PHE A 15 -15.76 8.42 -6.30
C PHE A 15 -17.08 8.15 -7.04
N ALA A 16 -17.62 9.13 -7.75
CA ALA A 16 -18.82 8.96 -8.57
C ALA A 16 -18.54 8.29 -9.93
N ASN A 17 -17.27 8.25 -10.35
CA ASN A 17 -16.88 7.84 -11.71
C ASN A 17 -15.76 6.78 -11.73
N PHE A 18 -15.73 5.83 -10.79
CA PHE A 18 -14.63 4.83 -10.67
C PHE A 18 -14.29 4.12 -11.97
N GLN A 19 -15.27 3.82 -12.83
CA GLN A 19 -14.98 3.10 -14.07
C GLN A 19 -14.06 3.91 -15.01
N SER A 20 -14.28 5.21 -15.14
CA SER A 20 -13.40 6.09 -15.94
C SER A 20 -12.08 6.35 -15.24
N GLU A 21 -12.11 6.49 -13.91
CA GLU A 21 -10.91 6.68 -13.10
C GLU A 21 -9.96 5.47 -13.23
N PHE A 22 -10.48 4.25 -13.14
CA PHE A 22 -9.70 3.01 -13.34
C PHE A 22 -9.13 2.90 -14.76
N ALA A 23 -9.90 3.27 -15.78
CA ALA A 23 -9.44 3.27 -17.16
C ALA A 23 -8.24 4.22 -17.37
N SER A 24 -8.23 5.37 -16.68
CA SER A 24 -7.18 6.39 -16.79
C SER A 24 -5.84 5.98 -16.16
N ILE A 25 -5.85 4.95 -15.29
CA ILE A 25 -4.66 4.42 -14.60
C ILE A 25 -4.38 2.94 -14.94
N ALA A 26 -4.87 2.46 -16.11
CA ALA A 26 -4.77 1.06 -16.51
C ALA A 26 -3.34 0.55 -16.71
N ASN A 27 -2.32 1.43 -16.78
CA ASN A 27 -0.91 1.07 -16.84
C ASN A 27 -0.23 0.96 -15.45
N SER A 28 -0.99 1.13 -14.35
CA SER A 28 -0.52 0.85 -12.99
C SER A 28 -0.26 -0.64 -12.77
N ASP A 29 0.42 -0.98 -11.68
CA ASP A 29 0.61 -2.39 -11.29
C ASP A 29 -0.62 -2.91 -10.55
N LEU A 30 -1.07 -2.21 -9.52
CA LEU A 30 -2.29 -2.47 -8.76
C LEU A 30 -3.07 -1.16 -8.58
N ILE A 31 -4.32 -1.24 -8.14
CA ILE A 31 -5.11 -0.08 -7.70
C ILE A 31 -5.20 -0.13 -6.18
N HIS A 32 -4.72 0.92 -5.52
CA HIS A 32 -4.73 1.01 -4.06
C HIS A 32 -6.06 1.57 -3.56
N VAL A 33 -6.68 0.86 -2.61
CA VAL A 33 -8.02 1.14 -2.10
C VAL A 33 -7.98 1.37 -0.60
N ASP A 34 -8.12 2.62 -0.17
CA ASP A 34 -8.11 3.04 1.24
C ASP A 34 -9.48 2.89 1.88
N VAL A 35 -9.68 1.86 2.69
CA VAL A 35 -10.90 1.61 3.46
C VAL A 35 -10.77 2.20 4.85
N MET A 36 -11.64 3.15 5.18
CA MET A 36 -11.63 3.89 6.45
C MET A 36 -13.00 3.86 7.10
N ASP A 37 -13.07 3.68 8.43
CA ASP A 37 -14.29 3.46 9.19
C ASP A 37 -14.70 4.61 10.14
N ASN A 38 -14.01 5.75 10.08
CA ASN A 38 -14.17 6.88 11.02
C ASN A 38 -14.02 6.51 12.51
N ASN A 39 -13.28 5.43 12.76
CA ASN A 39 -13.00 4.95 14.12
C ASN A 39 -11.48 4.76 14.32
N PHE A 40 -10.83 3.97 13.46
CA PHE A 40 -9.38 3.80 13.47
C PHE A 40 -8.64 5.06 12.99
N VAL A 41 -9.24 5.76 12.01
CA VAL A 41 -8.79 7.06 11.48
C VAL A 41 -9.97 8.05 11.44
N PRO A 42 -9.73 9.38 11.54
CA PRO A 42 -10.80 10.39 11.56
C PRO A 42 -11.34 10.69 10.15
N ASN A 43 -11.58 9.67 9.34
CA ASN A 43 -12.16 9.77 8.01
C ASN A 43 -12.98 8.51 7.70
N LEU A 44 -13.97 8.65 6.80
CA LEU A 44 -14.83 7.57 6.32
C LEU A 44 -14.78 7.53 4.80
N THR A 45 -14.52 6.36 4.22
CA THR A 45 -14.54 6.19 2.77
C THR A 45 -15.64 5.22 2.33
N PHE A 46 -15.30 3.99 2.04
CA PHE A 46 -16.24 2.97 1.55
C PHE A 46 -15.95 1.62 2.22
N GLY A 47 -16.97 0.78 2.26
CA GLY A 47 -16.89 -0.55 2.86
C GLY A 47 -16.85 -1.67 1.82
N LEU A 48 -16.95 -2.90 2.32
CA LEU A 48 -16.89 -4.13 1.54
C LEU A 48 -17.80 -4.16 0.29
N PRO A 49 -19.07 -3.72 0.33
CA PRO A 49 -19.93 -3.76 -0.87
C PRO A 49 -19.39 -2.92 -2.03
N MET A 50 -18.75 -1.77 -1.72
CA MET A 50 -18.12 -0.94 -2.74
C MET A 50 -16.85 -1.60 -3.30
N VAL A 51 -16.02 -2.20 -2.45
CA VAL A 51 -14.81 -2.93 -2.89
C VAL A 51 -15.20 -4.12 -3.78
N GLN A 52 -16.26 -4.86 -3.44
CA GLN A 52 -16.80 -5.92 -4.30
C GLN A 52 -17.23 -5.39 -5.67
N ARG A 53 -17.87 -4.20 -5.72
CA ARG A 53 -18.23 -3.58 -7.00
C ARG A 53 -17.00 -3.12 -7.78
N MET A 54 -16.02 -2.53 -7.11
CA MET A 54 -14.74 -2.15 -7.73
C MET A 54 -14.04 -3.36 -8.36
N GLN A 55 -14.01 -4.50 -7.65
CA GLN A 55 -13.42 -5.74 -8.14
C GLN A 55 -14.06 -6.24 -9.45
N GLN A 56 -15.35 -5.98 -9.66
CA GLN A 56 -16.06 -6.36 -10.89
C GLN A 56 -15.77 -5.46 -12.10
N ILE A 57 -15.39 -4.20 -11.86
CA ILE A 57 -15.23 -3.19 -12.93
C ILE A 57 -13.78 -2.79 -13.17
N THR A 58 -12.86 -3.22 -12.31
CA THR A 58 -11.45 -2.84 -12.41
C THR A 58 -10.72 -3.63 -13.51
N PRO A 59 -9.86 -2.97 -14.32
CA PRO A 59 -8.96 -3.67 -15.23
C PRO A 59 -7.68 -4.19 -14.55
N LYS A 60 -7.47 -3.85 -13.27
CA LYS A 60 -6.27 -4.17 -12.50
C LYS A 60 -6.63 -4.79 -11.16
N PRO A 61 -5.76 -5.65 -10.60
CA PRO A 61 -5.98 -6.19 -9.26
C PRO A 61 -6.03 -5.10 -8.19
N LEU A 62 -6.87 -5.29 -7.16
CA LEU A 62 -7.00 -4.37 -6.05
C LEU A 62 -6.03 -4.70 -4.92
N ASP A 63 -5.33 -3.67 -4.43
CA ASP A 63 -4.50 -3.66 -3.22
C ASP A 63 -5.29 -2.93 -2.12
N VAL A 64 -5.97 -3.67 -1.26
CA VAL A 64 -6.89 -3.10 -0.26
C VAL A 64 -6.17 -2.81 1.04
N HIS A 65 -6.17 -1.55 1.45
CA HIS A 65 -5.58 -1.07 2.70
C HIS A 65 -6.68 -0.77 3.73
N LEU A 66 -6.69 -1.54 4.81
CA LEU A 66 -7.70 -1.48 5.86
C LEU A 66 -7.26 -0.60 7.03
N MET A 67 -7.72 0.63 7.06
CA MET A 67 -7.62 1.57 8.18
C MET A 67 -8.90 1.52 9.01
N ILE A 68 -9.20 0.36 9.59
CA ILE A 68 -10.43 0.09 10.32
C ILE A 68 -10.18 -0.56 11.68
N ALA A 69 -11.05 -0.31 12.64
CA ALA A 69 -11.06 -1.02 13.92
C ALA A 69 -11.58 -2.46 13.74
N ASN A 70 -11.23 -3.33 14.71
CA ASN A 70 -11.64 -4.75 14.70
C ASN A 70 -11.29 -5.48 13.39
N VAL A 71 -10.11 -5.23 12.87
CA VAL A 71 -9.66 -5.73 11.57
C VAL A 71 -9.66 -7.26 11.49
N ASP A 72 -9.36 -7.96 12.58
CA ASP A 72 -9.39 -9.44 12.66
C ASP A 72 -10.77 -10.02 12.28
N LYS A 73 -11.85 -9.27 12.56
CA LYS A 73 -13.21 -9.65 12.20
C LYS A 73 -13.53 -9.36 10.74
N TRP A 74 -13.10 -8.22 10.22
CA TRP A 74 -13.58 -7.70 8.94
C TRP A 74 -12.68 -8.04 7.74
N ALA A 75 -11.36 -8.13 7.94
CA ALA A 75 -10.39 -8.37 6.85
C ALA A 75 -10.66 -9.63 6.03
N PRO A 76 -11.09 -10.78 6.63
CA PRO A 76 -11.40 -11.98 5.85
C PRO A 76 -12.44 -11.78 4.75
N GLY A 77 -13.48 -10.95 5.01
CA GLY A 77 -14.51 -10.66 4.00
C GLY A 77 -13.96 -9.94 2.76
N TYR A 78 -12.92 -9.11 2.89
CA TYR A 78 -12.26 -8.48 1.76
C TYR A 78 -11.44 -9.50 0.95
N ALA A 79 -10.75 -10.43 1.61
CA ALA A 79 -10.07 -11.53 0.92
C ALA A 79 -11.06 -12.44 0.17
N GLU A 80 -12.21 -12.78 0.78
CA GLU A 80 -13.29 -13.55 0.16
C GLU A 80 -13.92 -12.84 -1.05
N ALA A 81 -13.85 -11.51 -1.11
CA ALA A 81 -14.25 -10.74 -2.29
C ALA A 81 -13.31 -10.92 -3.50
N GLY A 82 -12.19 -11.63 -3.34
CA GLY A 82 -11.25 -11.95 -4.40
C GLY A 82 -10.27 -10.83 -4.75
N VAL A 83 -10.03 -9.89 -3.82
CA VAL A 83 -8.99 -8.86 -4.02
C VAL A 83 -7.59 -9.47 -4.02
N PHE A 84 -6.63 -8.82 -4.66
CA PHE A 84 -5.27 -9.35 -4.80
C PHE A 84 -4.51 -9.35 -3.47
N SER A 85 -4.59 -8.25 -2.72
CA SER A 85 -3.93 -8.08 -1.42
C SER A 85 -4.86 -7.40 -0.41
N VAL A 86 -4.72 -7.80 0.84
CA VAL A 86 -5.35 -7.15 1.99
C VAL A 86 -4.24 -6.77 2.96
N THR A 87 -4.02 -5.47 3.11
CA THR A 87 -3.06 -4.89 4.04
C THR A 87 -3.83 -4.28 5.22
N PHE A 88 -3.49 -4.68 6.42
CA PHE A 88 -4.13 -4.22 7.65
C PHE A 88 -3.12 -3.62 8.62
N HIS A 89 -3.57 -2.68 9.44
CA HIS A 89 -2.71 -2.08 10.45
C HIS A 89 -2.44 -3.04 11.60
N ALA A 90 -1.16 -3.19 11.96
CA ALA A 90 -0.73 -3.97 13.11
C ALA A 90 -1.40 -3.50 14.41
N GLU A 91 -1.59 -2.19 14.55
CA GLU A 91 -2.20 -1.55 15.70
C GLU A 91 -3.71 -1.85 15.85
N ALA A 92 -4.35 -2.39 14.80
CA ALA A 92 -5.77 -2.75 14.80
C ALA A 92 -6.03 -4.24 15.00
N SER A 93 -4.98 -5.09 14.97
CA SER A 93 -5.08 -6.55 15.09
C SER A 93 -4.60 -7.02 16.45
N ALA A 94 -5.32 -7.97 17.04
CA ALA A 94 -4.89 -8.64 18.26
C ALA A 94 -3.76 -9.65 18.02
N ASN A 95 -3.70 -10.23 16.81
CA ASN A 95 -2.64 -11.17 16.40
C ASN A 95 -2.37 -11.06 14.90
N PRO A 96 -1.47 -10.14 14.47
CA PRO A 96 -1.19 -9.88 13.06
C PRO A 96 -0.74 -11.12 12.28
N VAL A 97 0.09 -11.98 12.86
CA VAL A 97 0.56 -13.22 12.21
C VAL A 97 -0.59 -14.19 11.94
N GLN A 98 -1.46 -14.39 12.91
CA GLN A 98 -2.62 -15.26 12.72
C GLN A 98 -3.59 -14.74 11.66
N LEU A 99 -3.81 -13.41 11.65
CA LEU A 99 -4.64 -12.77 10.63
C LEU A 99 -4.03 -12.93 9.25
N ALA A 100 -2.72 -12.69 9.09
CA ALA A 100 -2.03 -12.87 7.83
C ALA A 100 -2.16 -14.30 7.28
N ARG A 101 -1.92 -15.31 8.13
CA ARG A 101 -2.11 -16.73 7.76
C ARG A 101 -3.53 -17.03 7.31
N LYS A 102 -4.53 -16.44 7.98
CA LYS A 102 -5.94 -16.58 7.59
C LYS A 102 -6.22 -15.97 6.23
N LEU A 103 -5.74 -14.75 5.95
CA LEU A 103 -5.92 -14.09 4.65
C LEU A 103 -5.28 -14.89 3.51
N ARG A 104 -4.07 -15.40 3.73
CA ARG A 104 -3.36 -16.28 2.77
C ARG A 104 -4.12 -17.58 2.52
N SER A 105 -4.74 -18.17 3.54
CA SER A 105 -5.55 -19.40 3.38
C SER A 105 -6.82 -19.19 2.56
N ILE A 106 -7.32 -17.95 2.47
CA ILE A 106 -8.47 -17.57 1.63
C ILE A 106 -8.00 -17.30 0.18
N GLY A 107 -6.69 -17.01 -0.03
CA GLY A 107 -6.10 -16.79 -1.35
C GLY A 107 -5.68 -15.35 -1.63
N ALA A 108 -5.80 -14.44 -0.67
CA ALA A 108 -5.27 -13.07 -0.79
C ALA A 108 -3.81 -12.99 -0.29
N ARG A 109 -3.01 -12.12 -0.88
CA ARG A 109 -1.74 -11.71 -0.27
C ARG A 109 -2.03 -10.93 1.01
N ALA A 110 -1.28 -11.21 2.08
CA ALA A 110 -1.47 -10.57 3.37
C ALA A 110 -0.38 -9.54 3.65
N GLY A 111 -0.77 -8.27 3.74
CA GLY A 111 0.11 -7.17 4.12
C GLY A 111 -0.11 -6.73 5.57
N VAL A 112 0.96 -6.31 6.23
CA VAL A 112 0.90 -5.60 7.51
C VAL A 112 1.34 -4.16 7.32
N ALA A 113 0.57 -3.20 7.85
CA ALA A 113 0.88 -1.77 7.86
C ALA A 113 1.29 -1.31 9.25
N ILE A 114 2.21 -0.35 9.32
CA ILE A 114 2.62 0.31 10.56
C ILE A 114 2.49 1.83 10.43
N LYS A 115 1.95 2.48 11.48
CA LYS A 115 1.84 3.94 11.57
C LYS A 115 3.21 4.62 11.71
N PRO A 116 3.31 5.95 11.46
CA PRO A 116 4.55 6.70 11.66
C PRO A 116 5.12 6.56 13.08
N GLY A 117 4.28 6.47 14.10
CA GLY A 117 4.70 6.30 15.49
C GLY A 117 5.09 4.87 15.90
N THR A 118 4.82 3.85 15.07
CA THR A 118 5.07 2.44 15.40
C THR A 118 6.47 2.01 14.94
N ALA A 119 7.28 1.45 15.83
CA ALA A 119 8.60 0.94 15.49
C ALA A 119 8.49 -0.31 14.60
N VAL A 120 9.35 -0.42 13.60
CA VAL A 120 9.40 -1.59 12.70
C VAL A 120 10.03 -2.82 13.34
N ASP A 121 10.87 -2.61 14.36
CA ASP A 121 11.66 -3.67 15.00
C ASP A 121 10.79 -4.81 15.55
N GLY A 122 9.60 -4.49 16.05
CA GLY A 122 8.66 -5.50 16.58
C GLY A 122 8.09 -6.45 15.52
N PHE A 123 8.31 -6.20 14.23
CA PHE A 123 7.78 -7.00 13.12
C PHE A 123 8.87 -7.70 12.31
N LEU A 124 10.15 -7.38 12.57
CA LEU A 124 11.27 -7.89 11.77
C LEU A 124 11.42 -9.42 11.84
N GLU A 125 11.13 -10.02 12.99
CA GLU A 125 11.22 -11.47 13.17
C GLU A 125 10.11 -12.23 12.47
N ASP A 126 8.94 -11.57 12.32
CA ASP A 126 7.74 -12.15 11.73
C ASP A 126 7.55 -11.77 10.26
N LEU A 127 8.51 -11.06 9.63
CA LEU A 127 8.35 -10.57 8.24
C LEU A 127 8.00 -11.69 7.24
N ALA A 128 8.53 -12.90 7.43
CA ALA A 128 8.24 -14.05 6.57
C ALA A 128 6.76 -14.52 6.62
N GLU A 129 6.02 -14.08 7.62
CA GLU A 129 4.60 -14.38 7.76
C GLU A 129 3.70 -13.46 6.91
N PHE A 130 4.29 -12.39 6.35
CA PHE A 130 3.59 -11.40 5.53
C PHE A 130 4.12 -11.44 4.09
N ASP A 131 3.23 -11.13 3.14
CA ASP A 131 3.62 -10.95 1.73
C ASP A 131 4.03 -9.51 1.44
N GLN A 132 3.70 -8.58 2.35
CA GLN A 132 3.95 -7.15 2.21
C GLN A 132 4.08 -6.48 3.57
N LEU A 133 5.06 -5.57 3.71
CA LEU A 133 5.12 -4.59 4.79
C LEU A 133 4.84 -3.21 4.20
N LEU A 134 3.81 -2.55 4.71
CA LEU A 134 3.48 -1.16 4.39
C LEU A 134 3.97 -0.23 5.49
N VAL A 135 4.92 0.63 5.17
CA VAL A 135 5.35 1.73 6.05
C VAL A 135 4.54 2.98 5.70
N MET A 136 3.69 3.44 6.64
CA MET A 136 3.03 4.72 6.48
C MET A 136 4.06 5.85 6.58
N THR A 137 4.10 6.68 5.56
CA THR A 137 4.98 7.86 5.49
C THR A 137 4.22 9.17 5.74
N VAL A 138 2.96 9.06 6.12
CA VAL A 138 2.08 10.12 6.67
C VAL A 138 1.21 9.54 7.77
N GLU A 139 0.56 10.37 8.58
CA GLU A 139 -0.52 9.89 9.44
C GLU A 139 -1.69 9.39 8.58
N PRO A 140 -2.19 8.15 8.82
CA PRO A 140 -3.28 7.59 8.03
C PRO A 140 -4.58 8.37 8.20
N GLY A 141 -5.40 8.43 7.12
CA GLY A 141 -6.73 9.03 7.13
C GLY A 141 -6.98 10.06 6.03
N PHE A 142 -5.98 10.82 5.57
CA PHE A 142 -6.17 11.84 4.54
C PHE A 142 -5.06 11.79 3.49
N GLY A 143 -5.43 12.04 2.23
CA GLY A 143 -4.49 12.18 1.13
C GLY A 143 -3.84 13.59 1.07
N GLY A 144 -2.78 13.72 0.25
CA GLY A 144 -2.15 15.01 -0.06
C GLY A 144 -1.28 15.60 1.03
N GLN A 145 -0.89 14.80 2.02
CA GLN A 145 0.04 15.19 3.10
C GLN A 145 1.50 15.12 2.60
N ALA A 146 2.37 15.91 3.22
CA ALA A 146 3.82 15.82 2.99
C ALA A 146 4.40 14.56 3.66
N LEU A 147 5.38 13.93 3.02
CA LEU A 147 6.10 12.78 3.55
C LEU A 147 6.82 13.13 4.87
N ILE A 148 6.68 12.26 5.86
CA ILE A 148 7.37 12.36 7.16
C ILE A 148 8.72 11.67 7.04
N GLU A 149 9.80 12.45 6.97
CA GLU A 149 11.18 11.99 6.73
C GLU A 149 11.64 10.91 7.72
N ASP A 150 11.31 11.03 8.99
CA ASP A 150 11.74 10.09 10.04
C ASP A 150 11.25 8.67 9.81
N THR A 151 10.17 8.49 9.02
CA THR A 151 9.64 7.17 8.69
C THR A 151 10.54 6.38 7.75
N LEU A 152 11.39 7.06 6.98
CA LEU A 152 12.27 6.43 6.00
C LEU A 152 13.36 5.55 6.62
N ALA A 153 13.74 5.80 7.86
CA ALA A 153 14.66 4.92 8.59
C ALA A 153 14.09 3.50 8.75
N LYS A 154 12.75 3.38 8.89
CA LYS A 154 12.06 2.07 8.98
C LYS A 154 12.13 1.30 7.65
N VAL A 155 12.03 2.02 6.53
CA VAL A 155 12.15 1.44 5.18
C VAL A 155 13.52 0.79 5.02
N SER A 156 14.60 1.52 5.36
CA SER A 156 15.96 0.98 5.28
C SER A 156 16.20 -0.20 6.23
N THR A 157 15.62 -0.15 7.44
CA THR A 157 15.73 -1.24 8.41
C THR A 157 15.02 -2.49 7.94
N ALA A 158 13.78 -2.35 7.44
CA ALA A 158 13.01 -3.47 6.89
C ALA A 158 13.70 -4.07 5.65
N ARG A 159 14.21 -3.23 4.73
CA ARG A 159 14.92 -3.70 3.53
C ARG A 159 16.13 -4.54 3.88
N ARG A 160 16.95 -4.09 4.82
CA ARG A 160 18.13 -4.87 5.28
C ARG A 160 17.72 -6.26 5.77
N ARG A 161 16.66 -6.37 6.56
CA ARG A 161 16.15 -7.65 7.06
C ARG A 161 15.64 -8.54 5.91
N ILE A 162 14.84 -7.99 5.00
CA ILE A 162 14.33 -8.71 3.82
C ILE A 162 15.48 -9.28 2.98
N ASP A 163 16.53 -8.49 2.73
CA ASP A 163 17.65 -8.90 1.90
C ASP A 163 18.56 -9.92 2.61
N GLN A 164 18.82 -9.74 3.91
CA GLN A 164 19.61 -10.68 4.72
C GLN A 164 18.99 -12.07 4.78
N GLU A 165 17.68 -12.15 4.91
CA GLU A 165 16.95 -13.42 5.00
C GLU A 165 16.39 -13.88 3.64
N LYS A 166 16.60 -13.11 2.58
CA LYS A 166 16.12 -13.38 1.21
C LYS A 166 14.60 -13.62 1.16
N LEU A 167 13.85 -12.79 1.88
CA LEU A 167 12.40 -12.91 1.96
C LEU A 167 11.74 -12.40 0.68
N ASP A 168 10.66 -13.05 0.26
CA ASP A 168 9.78 -12.57 -0.83
C ASP A 168 8.68 -11.67 -0.27
N VAL A 169 9.09 -10.56 0.34
CA VAL A 169 8.21 -9.56 0.97
C VAL A 169 8.32 -8.25 0.20
N TRP A 170 7.18 -7.71 -0.23
CA TRP A 170 7.13 -6.39 -0.84
C TRP A 170 7.22 -5.31 0.23
N LEU A 171 8.09 -4.32 0.01
CA LEU A 171 8.22 -3.19 0.92
C LEU A 171 7.51 -1.99 0.31
N GLN A 172 6.29 -1.77 0.78
CA GLN A 172 5.42 -0.70 0.32
C GLN A 172 5.54 0.53 1.20
N VAL A 173 5.39 1.70 0.57
CA VAL A 173 5.27 2.99 1.25
C VAL A 173 3.99 3.69 0.82
N ASP A 174 3.31 4.35 1.76
CA ASP A 174 2.10 5.11 1.50
C ASP A 174 2.13 6.44 2.25
N GLY A 175 2.01 7.52 1.46
CA GLY A 175 1.91 8.89 1.93
C GLY A 175 2.95 9.84 1.38
N GLY A 176 2.50 10.89 0.68
CA GLY A 176 3.36 11.97 0.21
C GLY A 176 4.35 11.60 -0.91
N ILE A 177 4.11 10.49 -1.61
CA ILE A 177 5.01 10.03 -2.69
C ILE A 177 4.71 10.78 -3.99
N ASP A 178 5.77 11.36 -4.57
CA ASP A 178 5.75 12.07 -5.84
C ASP A 178 7.11 11.98 -6.57
N GLU A 179 7.24 12.67 -7.71
CA GLU A 179 8.46 12.67 -8.51
C GLU A 179 9.69 13.27 -7.82
N SER A 180 9.51 14.10 -6.80
CA SER A 180 10.62 14.75 -6.07
C SER A 180 11.29 13.82 -5.06
N ASN A 181 10.60 12.76 -4.61
CA ASN A 181 11.06 11.93 -3.51
C ASN A 181 11.12 10.43 -3.81
N ILE A 182 10.36 9.92 -4.79
CA ILE A 182 10.21 8.47 -5.05
C ILE A 182 11.55 7.78 -5.33
N GLN A 183 12.47 8.42 -6.07
CA GLN A 183 13.79 7.85 -6.34
C GLN A 183 14.55 7.58 -5.03
N ARG A 184 14.62 8.58 -4.15
CA ARG A 184 15.29 8.46 -2.85
C ARG A 184 14.62 7.39 -1.94
N VAL A 185 13.30 7.35 -1.92
CA VAL A 185 12.56 6.35 -1.15
C VAL A 185 12.83 4.93 -1.69
N ALA A 186 12.97 4.80 -3.00
CA ALA A 186 13.39 3.57 -3.65
C ALA A 186 14.84 3.19 -3.29
N GLU A 187 15.79 4.11 -3.33
CA GLU A 187 17.18 3.90 -2.88
C GLU A 187 17.25 3.36 -1.45
N LEU A 188 16.39 3.86 -0.56
CA LEU A 188 16.30 3.42 0.82
C LEU A 188 15.65 2.04 1.00
N GLY A 189 15.05 1.47 -0.04
CA GLY A 189 14.62 0.07 0.01
C GLY A 189 13.21 -0.22 -0.44
N ALA A 190 12.31 0.76 -0.57
CA ALA A 190 10.93 0.52 -1.02
C ALA A 190 10.89 0.03 -2.48
N ASP A 191 10.04 -0.94 -2.78
CA ASP A 191 9.83 -1.46 -4.13
C ASP A 191 8.37 -1.35 -4.61
N THR A 192 7.49 -0.88 -3.74
CA THR A 192 6.06 -0.69 -4.03
C THR A 192 5.63 0.67 -3.47
N PHE A 193 4.99 1.50 -4.30
CA PHE A 193 4.75 2.91 -4.00
C PHE A 193 3.28 3.25 -4.20
N VAL A 194 2.63 3.72 -3.15
CA VAL A 194 1.28 4.29 -3.23
C VAL A 194 1.39 5.77 -3.57
N ALA A 195 0.78 6.17 -4.69
CA ALA A 195 0.78 7.55 -5.17
C ALA A 195 -0.64 8.00 -5.51
N GLY A 196 -1.24 8.80 -4.66
CA GLY A 196 -2.60 9.33 -4.86
C GLY A 196 -2.59 10.63 -5.66
N SER A 197 -2.45 11.76 -4.97
CA SER A 197 -2.53 13.10 -5.54
C SER A 197 -1.50 13.35 -6.66
N ALA A 198 -0.30 12.78 -6.58
CA ALA A 198 0.71 12.90 -7.63
C ALA A 198 0.25 12.33 -8.98
N VAL A 199 -0.58 11.29 -8.97
CA VAL A 199 -1.15 10.70 -10.18
C VAL A 199 -2.45 11.40 -10.57
N PHE A 200 -3.42 11.49 -9.66
CA PHE A 200 -4.78 11.95 -10.01
C PHE A 200 -4.90 13.45 -10.33
N LYS A 201 -3.94 14.29 -9.87
CA LYS A 201 -3.85 15.70 -10.26
C LYS A 201 -3.10 15.92 -11.58
N SER A 202 -2.42 14.91 -12.12
CA SER A 202 -1.73 15.01 -13.40
C SER A 202 -2.73 15.09 -14.56
N ALA A 203 -2.42 15.93 -15.55
CA ALA A 203 -3.19 16.01 -16.80
C ALA A 203 -3.07 14.73 -17.65
N ASP A 204 -1.96 14.00 -17.53
CA ASP A 204 -1.71 12.71 -18.16
C ASP A 204 -1.27 11.70 -17.10
N ARG A 205 -2.25 10.99 -16.54
CA ARG A 205 -2.05 10.03 -15.45
C ARG A 205 -1.20 8.84 -15.86
N ALA A 206 -1.38 8.37 -17.09
CA ALA A 206 -0.61 7.23 -17.61
C ALA A 206 0.87 7.58 -17.76
N LYS A 207 1.19 8.76 -18.28
CA LYS A 207 2.55 9.26 -18.36
C LYS A 207 3.15 9.49 -16.97
N GLN A 208 2.38 10.00 -16.03
CA GLN A 208 2.83 10.23 -14.66
C GLN A 208 3.18 8.91 -13.94
N ILE A 209 2.36 7.88 -14.08
CA ILE A 209 2.66 6.54 -13.54
C ILE A 209 3.97 6.00 -14.12
N GLN A 210 4.18 6.17 -15.43
CA GLN A 210 5.40 5.72 -16.08
C GLN A 210 6.63 6.51 -15.59
N ASN A 211 6.53 7.82 -15.45
CA ASN A 211 7.58 8.67 -14.89
C ASN A 211 7.96 8.26 -13.46
N LEU A 212 6.97 8.05 -12.59
CA LEU A 212 7.20 7.58 -11.22
C LEU A 212 7.90 6.21 -11.21
N ARG A 213 7.49 5.29 -12.10
CA ARG A 213 8.13 3.96 -12.22
C ARG A 213 9.59 4.08 -12.62
N GLU A 214 9.91 4.89 -13.64
CA GLU A 214 11.28 5.09 -14.11
C GLU A 214 12.18 5.68 -13.02
N LEU A 215 11.71 6.69 -12.29
CA LEU A 215 12.44 7.27 -11.16
C LEU A 215 12.67 6.25 -10.04
N ALA A 216 11.66 5.44 -9.70
CA ALA A 216 11.79 4.40 -8.70
C ALA A 216 12.78 3.30 -9.14
N GLU A 217 12.77 2.89 -10.41
CA GLU A 217 13.71 1.90 -10.95
C GLU A 217 15.15 2.41 -10.93
N ILE A 218 15.38 3.70 -11.19
CA ILE A 218 16.69 4.33 -11.00
C ILE A 218 17.12 4.20 -9.53
N GLY A 219 16.28 4.54 -8.58
CA GLY A 219 16.57 4.41 -7.16
C GLY A 219 16.86 2.95 -6.75
N ILE A 220 16.08 1.97 -7.24
CA ILE A 220 16.33 0.56 -7.00
C ILE A 220 17.71 0.12 -7.53
N SER A 221 18.12 0.63 -8.68
CA SER A 221 19.41 0.30 -9.27
C SER A 221 20.62 0.85 -8.49
N HIS A 222 20.40 1.86 -7.66
CA HIS A 222 21.43 2.50 -6.81
C HIS A 222 21.51 1.89 -5.40
N ARG A 223 20.71 0.88 -5.07
CA ARG A 223 20.83 0.17 -3.77
C ARG A 223 22.19 -0.51 -3.65
N HIS A 224 22.89 -0.24 -2.57
CA HIS A 224 24.22 -0.79 -2.24
C HIS A 224 24.13 -1.85 -1.15
#